data_f0ec6c113f6c08ebc178c36863b32f5f
#
_entry.id   f0ec6c113f6c08ebc178c36863b32f5f
#
_cell.length_a   1.000
_cell.length_b   1.000
_cell.length_c   1.000
_cell.angle_alpha   90.00
_cell.angle_beta   90.00
_cell.angle_gamma   90.00
#
_symmetry.space_group_name_H-M   'P 1'
#
loop_
_entity.id
_entity.type
_entity.pdbx_description
1 polymer ?
#
loop_
_entity_poly.entity_id
_entity_poly.type
_entity_poly.pdbx_seq_one_letter_code
_entity_poly.pdbx_strand_id
1 'polypeptide(L)'
;MRKVFIDCGANRGQSIDLFINTWGDAKDYEVHSFEANPEFEEQLKAKQDFYKDYNINIHVPVAVWDEDTRGKLEFYGQGEAGLAADDKTPKHGMTFRNNLRDFKVDSISLANVILNKFSKEDYIILKLDVEGAEYRIIKDLDNKSVLEYIDEFYYEFHGLKKGYKLEDDIEAINILNKSLKNKPQTWSGNWETYIGEEVTTDYIYNFYKERAGYQIEEYLNSKGYKIQTESYY
;
A
#
# COMPACT_ATOMS: atom_id res chain seq x y z
N MET A 1 -17.40 -1.44 18.99
CA MET A 1 -16.49 -1.80 17.90
C MET A 1 -16.54 -0.65 16.92
N ARG A 2 -15.49 0.12 16.81
CA ARG A 2 -15.32 1.20 15.82
C ARG A 2 -14.89 0.55 14.51
N LYS A 3 -15.34 1.09 13.37
CA LYS A 3 -14.90 0.67 12.04
C LYS A 3 -13.99 1.73 11.45
N VAL A 4 -12.87 1.32 10.90
CA VAL A 4 -11.83 2.24 10.40
C VAL A 4 -11.38 1.79 9.01
N PHE A 5 -11.28 2.73 8.09
CA PHE A 5 -10.60 2.54 6.82
C PHE A 5 -9.36 3.44 6.77
N ILE A 6 -8.20 2.81 6.64
CA ILE A 6 -6.91 3.51 6.51
C ILE A 6 -6.44 3.37 5.07
N ASP A 7 -6.37 4.48 4.38
CA ASP A 7 -5.98 4.59 2.98
C ASP A 7 -4.60 5.24 2.90
N CYS A 8 -3.58 4.44 2.61
CA CYS A 8 -2.21 4.88 2.47
C CYS A 8 -1.87 5.02 0.98
N GLY A 9 -1.55 6.26 0.54
CA GLY A 9 -1.39 6.63 -0.85
C GLY A 9 -2.74 6.97 -1.50
N ALA A 10 -3.41 7.99 -0.96
CA ALA A 10 -4.75 8.38 -1.40
C ALA A 10 -4.78 9.01 -2.79
N ASN A 11 -3.65 9.51 -3.29
CA ASN A 11 -3.53 10.18 -4.59
C ASN A 11 -4.60 11.29 -4.74
N ARG A 12 -5.48 11.21 -5.72
CA ARG A 12 -6.60 12.15 -5.93
C ARG A 12 -7.89 11.73 -5.19
N GLY A 13 -7.81 10.73 -4.33
CA GLY A 13 -8.95 10.21 -3.57
C GLY A 13 -9.80 9.19 -4.31
N GLN A 14 -9.26 8.49 -5.33
CA GLN A 14 -9.97 7.44 -6.05
C GLN A 14 -10.32 6.27 -5.13
N SER A 15 -9.43 5.93 -4.20
CA SER A 15 -9.66 4.92 -3.17
C SER A 15 -10.81 5.27 -2.24
N ILE A 16 -11.00 6.56 -1.93
CA ILE A 16 -12.15 7.04 -1.15
C ILE A 16 -13.45 6.80 -1.92
N ASP A 17 -13.50 7.16 -3.21
CA ASP A 17 -14.66 6.92 -4.06
C ASP A 17 -15.00 5.44 -4.12
N LEU A 18 -13.99 4.62 -4.38
CA LEU A 18 -14.15 3.17 -4.48
C LEU A 18 -14.69 2.59 -3.17
N PHE A 19 -14.09 2.97 -2.04
CA PHE A 19 -14.52 2.51 -0.73
C PHE A 19 -16.00 2.88 -0.47
N ILE A 20 -16.38 4.14 -0.66
CA ILE A 20 -17.75 4.62 -0.41
C ILE A 20 -18.78 3.93 -1.31
N ASN A 21 -18.41 3.65 -2.57
CA ASN A 21 -19.31 3.04 -3.53
C ASN A 21 -19.41 1.50 -3.40
N THR A 22 -18.42 0.87 -2.78
CA THR A 22 -18.34 -0.60 -2.68
C THR A 22 -18.81 -1.12 -1.34
N TRP A 23 -18.45 -0.45 -0.24
CA TRP A 23 -18.85 -0.87 1.10
C TRP A 23 -20.21 -0.27 1.47
N GLY A 24 -21.25 -1.11 1.54
CA GLY A 24 -22.62 -0.67 1.80
C GLY A 24 -22.81 0.04 3.13
N ASP A 25 -21.89 -0.13 4.06
CA ASP A 25 -21.86 0.47 5.40
C ASP A 25 -20.72 1.50 5.57
N ALA A 26 -20.19 2.04 4.46
CA ALA A 26 -19.06 2.99 4.47
C ALA A 26 -19.30 4.21 5.39
N LYS A 27 -20.56 4.59 5.63
CA LYS A 27 -20.91 5.69 6.56
C LYS A 27 -20.59 5.39 8.03
N ASP A 28 -20.45 4.12 8.37
CA ASP A 28 -20.14 3.70 9.74
C ASP A 28 -18.63 3.73 10.02
N TYR A 29 -17.82 4.02 8.99
CA TYR A 29 -16.37 4.02 9.10
C TYR A 29 -15.81 5.40 9.36
N GLU A 30 -14.77 5.44 10.21
CA GLU A 30 -13.82 6.53 10.28
C GLU A 30 -12.75 6.32 9.22
N VAL A 31 -12.68 7.20 8.22
CA VAL A 31 -11.72 7.11 7.12
C VAL A 31 -10.51 8.00 7.41
N HIS A 32 -9.30 7.43 7.30
CA HIS A 32 -8.05 8.15 7.38
C HIS A 32 -7.28 7.97 6.07
N SER A 33 -7.21 9.01 5.23
CA SER A 33 -6.50 8.99 3.96
C SER A 33 -5.22 9.80 4.04
N PHE A 34 -4.10 9.16 3.73
CA PHE A 34 -2.76 9.74 3.77
C PHE A 34 -2.22 9.89 2.34
N GLU A 35 -1.69 11.07 2.05
CA GLU A 35 -1.06 11.37 0.78
C GLU A 35 0.19 12.24 1.00
N ALA A 36 1.31 11.82 0.39
CA ALA A 36 2.58 12.54 0.52
C ALA A 36 2.68 13.73 -0.43
N ASN A 37 2.11 13.64 -1.63
CA ASN A 37 2.25 14.68 -2.63
C ASN A 37 1.34 15.88 -2.33
N PRO A 38 1.91 17.07 -2.04
CA PRO A 38 1.15 18.27 -1.74
C PRO A 38 0.27 18.76 -2.91
N GLU A 39 0.56 18.34 -4.15
CA GLU A 39 -0.22 18.73 -5.32
C GLU A 39 -1.66 18.19 -5.30
N PHE A 40 -1.92 17.14 -4.50
CA PHE A 40 -3.26 16.55 -4.37
C PHE A 40 -4.09 17.14 -3.22
N GLU A 41 -3.54 18.09 -2.46
CA GLU A 41 -4.21 18.64 -1.27
C GLU A 41 -5.58 19.25 -1.59
N GLU A 42 -5.67 20.08 -2.62
CA GLU A 42 -6.93 20.72 -3.00
C GLU A 42 -7.97 19.69 -3.45
N GLN A 43 -7.54 18.67 -4.21
CA GLN A 43 -8.44 17.63 -4.71
C GLN A 43 -8.96 16.75 -3.56
N LEU A 44 -8.11 16.39 -2.62
CA LEU A 44 -8.48 15.57 -1.46
C LEU A 44 -9.41 16.35 -0.52
N LYS A 45 -9.16 17.64 -0.29
CA LYS A 45 -10.07 18.50 0.49
C LYS A 45 -11.42 18.67 -0.18
N ALA A 46 -11.45 18.86 -1.52
CA ALA A 46 -12.70 18.91 -2.26
C ALA A 46 -13.48 17.59 -2.18
N LYS A 47 -12.78 16.45 -2.13
CA LYS A 47 -13.37 15.15 -1.94
C LYS A 47 -13.98 15.00 -0.54
N GLN A 48 -13.27 15.44 0.50
CA GLN A 48 -13.79 15.48 1.87
C GLN A 48 -15.06 16.34 1.97
N ASP A 49 -15.07 17.52 1.33
CA ASP A 49 -16.23 18.41 1.29
C ASP A 49 -17.42 17.79 0.53
N PHE A 50 -17.15 17.09 -0.57
CA PHE A 50 -18.16 16.39 -1.34
C PHE A 50 -18.84 15.28 -0.52
N TYR A 51 -18.06 14.51 0.24
CA TYR A 51 -18.53 13.45 1.11
C TYR A 51 -18.70 13.91 2.57
N LYS A 52 -19.19 15.12 2.80
CA LYS A 52 -19.33 15.72 4.14
C LYS A 52 -20.20 14.93 5.13
N ASP A 53 -21.05 14.01 4.63
CA ASP A 53 -21.88 13.13 5.46
C ASP A 53 -21.14 11.86 5.92
N TYR A 54 -19.87 11.70 5.53
CA TYR A 54 -18.96 10.63 5.93
C TYR A 54 -17.89 11.18 6.87
N ASN A 55 -17.38 10.35 7.75
CA ASN A 55 -16.28 10.74 8.65
C ASN A 55 -14.93 10.55 7.98
N ILE A 56 -14.52 11.50 7.13
CA ILE A 56 -13.26 11.43 6.36
C ILE A 56 -12.26 12.41 6.93
N ASN A 57 -11.07 11.90 7.24
CA ASN A 57 -9.92 12.65 7.72
C ASN A 57 -8.80 12.59 6.69
N ILE A 58 -8.48 13.72 6.07
CA ILE A 58 -7.42 13.86 5.07
C ILE A 58 -6.11 14.30 5.74
N HIS A 59 -5.04 13.57 5.46
CA HIS A 59 -3.69 13.82 5.95
C HIS A 59 -2.75 14.04 4.76
N VAL A 60 -2.57 15.30 4.36
CA VAL A 60 -1.72 15.74 3.25
C VAL A 60 -1.04 17.06 3.61
N PRO A 61 0.23 17.29 3.29
CA PRO A 61 1.20 16.34 2.76
C PRO A 61 1.88 15.52 3.88
N VAL A 62 1.57 14.24 3.96
CA VAL A 62 2.14 13.33 4.97
C VAL A 62 2.44 11.99 4.34
N ALA A 63 3.68 11.56 4.42
CA ALA A 63 4.09 10.23 3.95
C ALA A 63 3.84 9.17 5.02
N VAL A 64 3.26 8.05 4.63
CA VAL A 64 3.23 6.85 5.47
C VAL A 64 4.57 6.12 5.31
N TRP A 65 5.19 5.77 6.42
CA TRP A 65 6.53 5.19 6.48
C TRP A 65 6.68 4.23 7.67
N ASP A 66 7.91 3.77 7.95
CA ASP A 66 8.25 2.95 9.12
C ASP A 66 8.73 3.77 10.33
N GLU A 67 8.92 5.09 10.17
CA GLU A 67 9.34 5.98 11.25
C GLU A 67 8.72 7.39 11.12
N ASP A 68 8.60 8.08 12.26
CA ASP A 68 8.17 9.47 12.30
C ASP A 68 9.37 10.40 12.03
N THR A 69 9.28 11.22 10.99
CA THR A 69 10.30 12.23 10.68
C THR A 69 9.66 13.57 10.34
N ARG A 70 10.44 14.65 10.44
CA ARG A 70 9.99 15.97 10.01
C ARG A 70 10.85 16.48 8.87
N GLY A 71 10.24 16.71 7.69
CA GLY A 71 10.85 17.29 6.51
C GLY A 71 12.06 16.54 5.96
N LYS A 72 12.17 15.24 6.25
CA LYS A 72 13.34 14.44 5.88
C LYS A 72 13.12 13.51 4.71
N LEU A 73 11.87 13.12 4.45
CA LEU A 73 11.58 12.22 3.36
C LEU A 73 11.51 13.00 2.06
N GLU A 74 12.39 12.67 1.14
CA GLU A 74 12.48 13.30 -0.18
C GLU A 74 11.73 12.45 -1.19
N PHE A 75 10.83 13.10 -1.94
CA PHE A 75 10.13 12.48 -3.06
C PHE A 75 10.68 13.00 -4.38
N TYR A 76 10.86 12.09 -5.31
CA TYR A 76 11.33 12.37 -6.66
C TYR A 76 10.27 11.94 -7.64
N GLY A 77 9.73 12.89 -8.41
CA GLY A 77 8.78 12.55 -9.43
C GLY A 77 7.62 13.53 -9.57
N GLN A 78 7.01 13.53 -10.75
CA GLN A 78 5.75 14.24 -11.02
C GLN A 78 4.61 13.27 -11.26
N GLY A 79 3.41 13.68 -10.86
CA GLY A 79 2.18 12.96 -11.13
C GLY A 79 1.91 11.85 -10.12
N GLU A 80 1.34 10.76 -10.60
CA GLU A 80 0.73 9.71 -9.78
C GLU A 80 1.72 8.79 -9.08
N ALA A 81 3.01 8.85 -9.42
CA ALA A 81 4.03 7.94 -8.88
C ALA A 81 5.27 8.70 -8.42
N GLY A 82 5.32 9.06 -7.16
CA GLY A 82 6.51 9.54 -6.49
C GLY A 82 7.24 8.39 -5.78
N LEU A 83 8.56 8.34 -5.85
CA LEU A 83 9.37 7.42 -5.06
C LEU A 83 9.89 8.15 -3.82
N ALA A 84 9.58 7.63 -2.64
CA ALA A 84 10.22 8.08 -1.41
C ALA A 84 11.64 7.51 -1.34
N ALA A 85 12.62 8.34 -1.01
CA ALA A 85 13.98 7.91 -0.77
C ALA A 85 14.53 8.50 0.52
N ASP A 86 15.18 7.68 1.28
CA ASP A 86 16.07 8.04 2.37
C ASP A 86 17.46 7.44 2.11
N ASP A 87 18.42 7.69 3.00
CA ASP A 87 19.79 7.16 2.88
C ASP A 87 19.86 5.62 2.87
N LYS A 88 18.79 4.94 3.25
CA LYS A 88 18.67 3.47 3.37
C LYS A 88 17.88 2.84 2.23
N THR A 89 17.19 3.65 1.43
CA THR A 89 16.34 3.16 0.33
C THR A 89 17.15 3.04 -0.95
N PRO A 90 17.09 1.91 -1.67
CA PRO A 90 17.76 1.79 -2.96
C PRO A 90 17.26 2.84 -3.94
N LYS A 91 18.14 3.64 -4.50
CA LYS A 91 17.82 4.66 -5.52
C LYS A 91 17.53 4.05 -6.90
N HIS A 92 17.20 2.77 -6.96
CA HIS A 92 16.97 2.04 -8.20
C HIS A 92 15.51 2.08 -8.60
N GLY A 93 15.24 2.46 -9.84
CA GLY A 93 13.89 2.46 -10.43
C GLY A 93 13.30 3.84 -10.71
N MET A 94 14.05 4.92 -10.53
CA MET A 94 13.57 6.25 -10.92
C MET A 94 13.38 6.31 -12.43
N THR A 95 12.13 6.38 -12.87
CA THR A 95 11.81 6.78 -14.23
C THR A 95 11.97 8.29 -14.30
N PHE A 96 13.12 8.75 -14.80
CA PHE A 96 13.35 10.16 -15.04
C PHE A 96 12.39 10.66 -16.11
N ARG A 97 11.35 11.37 -15.71
CA ARG A 97 10.63 12.26 -16.61
C ARG A 97 11.15 13.67 -16.38
N ASN A 98 11.63 14.30 -17.43
CA ASN A 98 12.17 15.66 -17.39
C ASN A 98 11.09 16.62 -16.85
N ASN A 99 11.41 17.41 -15.83
CA ASN A 99 10.63 18.44 -15.11
C ASN A 99 10.02 18.01 -13.77
N LEU A 100 10.79 17.32 -12.97
CA LEU A 100 10.40 16.89 -11.64
C LEU A 100 10.62 18.01 -10.61
N ARG A 101 9.62 18.33 -9.84
CA ARG A 101 9.81 19.10 -8.60
C ARG A 101 9.97 18.10 -7.47
N ASP A 102 11.19 18.06 -6.92
CA ASP A 102 11.45 17.34 -5.68
C ASP A 102 10.73 18.05 -4.54
N PHE A 103 10.14 17.28 -3.65
CA PHE A 103 9.53 17.82 -2.45
C PHE A 103 9.93 17.02 -1.22
N LYS A 104 9.92 17.69 -0.08
CA LYS A 104 10.19 17.06 1.22
C LYS A 104 8.95 17.12 2.07
N VAL A 105 8.64 16.04 2.75
CA VAL A 105 7.48 15.93 3.60
C VAL A 105 7.82 15.30 4.94
N ASP A 106 6.94 15.52 5.91
CA ASP A 106 6.94 14.76 7.14
C ASP A 106 6.49 13.33 6.86
N SER A 107 7.06 12.38 7.57
CA SER A 107 6.58 11.00 7.57
C SER A 107 6.06 10.58 8.93
N ILE A 108 5.16 9.62 8.91
CA ILE A 108 4.60 8.98 10.10
C ILE A 108 4.81 7.48 10.03
N SER A 109 5.12 6.87 11.17
CA SER A 109 5.06 5.42 11.30
C SER A 109 3.60 4.97 11.35
N LEU A 110 3.19 4.18 10.35
CA LEU A 110 1.83 3.62 10.32
C LEU A 110 1.55 2.77 11.57
N ALA A 111 2.53 1.99 11.98
CA ALA A 111 2.40 1.19 13.19
C ALA A 111 2.14 2.05 14.44
N ASN A 112 2.84 3.19 14.59
CA ASN A 112 2.61 4.11 15.69
C ASN A 112 1.21 4.74 15.62
N VAL A 113 0.74 5.08 14.43
CA VAL A 113 -0.63 5.60 14.24
C VAL A 113 -1.66 4.59 14.71
N ILE A 114 -1.53 3.33 14.28
CA ILE A 114 -2.48 2.28 14.65
C ILE A 114 -2.44 2.04 16.17
N LEU A 115 -1.28 1.86 16.75
CA LEU A 115 -1.12 1.60 18.20
C LEU A 115 -1.64 2.73 19.09
N ASN A 116 -1.51 3.98 18.64
CA ASN A 116 -1.90 5.15 19.44
C ASN A 116 -3.39 5.52 19.28
N LYS A 117 -4.01 5.18 18.16
CA LYS A 117 -5.37 5.63 17.84
C LYS A 117 -6.43 4.54 17.94
N PHE A 118 -6.04 3.26 17.74
CA PHE A 118 -6.97 2.15 17.58
C PHE A 118 -6.67 1.01 18.55
N SER A 119 -7.63 0.13 18.70
CA SER A 119 -7.52 -1.06 19.54
C SER A 119 -7.76 -2.34 18.72
N LYS A 120 -7.42 -3.51 19.29
CA LYS A 120 -7.66 -4.81 18.65
C LYS A 120 -9.14 -5.16 18.50
N GLU A 121 -10.01 -4.48 19.23
CA GLU A 121 -11.47 -4.62 19.14
C GLU A 121 -12.08 -3.77 18.02
N ASP A 122 -11.32 -2.83 17.44
CA ASP A 122 -11.76 -2.06 16.29
C ASP A 122 -11.66 -2.92 15.02
N TYR A 123 -12.55 -2.71 14.07
CA TYR A 123 -12.50 -3.36 12.75
C TYR A 123 -11.73 -2.47 11.79
N ILE A 124 -10.56 -2.90 11.39
CA ILE A 124 -9.64 -2.09 10.60
C ILE A 124 -9.46 -2.69 9.20
N ILE A 125 -9.80 -1.89 8.20
CA ILE A 125 -9.46 -2.11 6.79
C ILE A 125 -8.24 -1.23 6.48
N LEU A 126 -7.15 -1.82 5.99
CA LEU A 126 -5.96 -1.10 5.56
C LEU A 126 -5.74 -1.29 4.05
N LYS A 127 -5.68 -0.18 3.30
CA LYS A 127 -5.14 -0.15 1.94
C LYS A 127 -3.73 0.43 1.98
N LEU A 128 -2.76 -0.29 1.41
CA LEU A 128 -1.36 0.10 1.34
C LEU A 128 -0.88 0.12 -0.11
N ASP A 129 -0.69 1.33 -0.64
CA ASP A 129 -0.30 1.62 -2.01
C ASP A 129 0.51 2.92 -2.01
N VAL A 130 1.78 2.81 -1.63
CA VAL A 130 2.67 3.93 -1.31
C VAL A 130 3.93 3.95 -2.19
N GLU A 131 3.81 3.35 -3.37
CA GLU A 131 4.78 3.46 -4.45
C GLU A 131 6.21 3.00 -4.09
N GLY A 132 6.31 1.90 -3.33
CA GLY A 132 7.57 1.22 -3.02
C GLY A 132 7.99 1.24 -1.54
N ALA A 133 7.25 1.90 -0.65
CA ALA A 133 7.52 1.85 0.79
C ALA A 133 6.85 0.65 1.49
N GLU A 134 6.01 -0.11 0.80
CA GLU A 134 5.18 -1.19 1.34
C GLU A 134 5.99 -2.19 2.15
N TYR A 135 7.13 -2.63 1.63
CA TYR A 135 7.99 -3.66 2.24
C TYR A 135 8.51 -3.24 3.61
N ARG A 136 8.91 -1.98 3.75
CA ARG A 136 9.40 -1.42 5.01
C ARG A 136 8.26 -1.29 6.02
N ILE A 137 7.12 -0.80 5.55
CA ILE A 137 5.93 -0.61 6.39
C ILE A 137 5.43 -1.97 6.89
N ILE A 138 5.32 -2.98 6.03
CA ILE A 138 4.91 -4.33 6.42
C ILE A 138 5.84 -4.92 7.48
N LYS A 139 7.17 -4.77 7.31
CA LYS A 139 8.14 -5.21 8.31
C LYS A 139 8.02 -4.47 9.64
N ASP A 140 7.75 -3.16 9.62
CA ASP A 140 7.53 -2.38 10.84
C ASP A 140 6.23 -2.78 11.55
N LEU A 141 5.15 -3.00 10.80
CA LEU A 141 3.88 -3.50 11.33
C LEU A 141 4.04 -4.89 11.99
N ASP A 142 4.80 -5.80 11.38
CA ASP A 142 5.07 -7.12 11.94
C ASP A 142 5.95 -7.03 13.20
N ASN A 143 7.05 -6.30 13.13
CA ASN A 143 7.98 -6.11 14.25
C ASN A 143 7.30 -5.54 15.50
N LYS A 144 6.28 -4.69 15.31
CA LYS A 144 5.50 -4.07 16.40
C LYS A 144 4.21 -4.84 16.72
N SER A 145 3.99 -6.02 16.09
CA SER A 145 2.79 -6.85 16.27
C SER A 145 1.49 -6.09 15.97
N VAL A 146 1.51 -5.21 14.96
CA VAL A 146 0.35 -4.39 14.57
C VAL A 146 -0.52 -5.09 13.54
N LEU A 147 0.04 -6.04 12.77
CA LEU A 147 -0.73 -6.77 11.75
C LEU A 147 -1.95 -7.50 12.34
N GLU A 148 -1.89 -7.92 13.60
CA GLU A 148 -3.02 -8.54 14.29
C GLU A 148 -4.19 -7.59 14.63
N TYR A 149 -4.01 -6.27 14.46
CA TYR A 149 -5.10 -5.28 14.58
C TYR A 149 -5.94 -5.19 13.30
N ILE A 150 -5.39 -5.63 12.17
CA ILE A 150 -5.95 -5.42 10.84
C ILE A 150 -6.85 -6.60 10.47
N ASP A 151 -8.10 -6.29 10.13
CA ASP A 151 -9.09 -7.29 9.73
C ASP A 151 -9.07 -7.55 8.22
N GLU A 152 -8.91 -6.50 7.41
CA GLU A 152 -8.76 -6.61 5.96
C GLU A 152 -7.53 -5.83 5.51
N PHE A 153 -6.67 -6.44 4.71
CA PHE A 153 -5.46 -5.84 4.18
C PHE A 153 -5.44 -5.90 2.66
N TYR A 154 -5.43 -4.72 2.07
CA TYR A 154 -5.35 -4.53 0.62
C TYR A 154 -4.04 -3.88 0.24
N TYR A 155 -3.37 -4.41 -0.79
CA TYR A 155 -2.07 -3.89 -1.11
C TYR A 155 -1.74 -3.97 -2.62
N GLU A 156 -0.99 -2.98 -3.13
CA GLU A 156 -0.49 -2.97 -4.50
C GLU A 156 1.00 -3.33 -4.53
N PHE A 157 1.36 -4.20 -5.49
CA PHE A 157 2.73 -4.63 -5.70
C PHE A 157 3.52 -3.66 -6.57
N HIS A 158 4.58 -3.09 -6.03
CA HIS A 158 5.47 -2.21 -6.79
C HIS A 158 6.87 -2.78 -7.04
N GLY A 159 7.16 -3.99 -6.60
CA GLY A 159 8.49 -4.59 -6.53
C GLY A 159 9.39 -4.32 -7.73
N LEU A 160 9.07 -4.89 -8.88
CA LEU A 160 9.89 -4.74 -10.08
C LEU A 160 9.99 -3.30 -10.59
N LYS A 161 8.94 -2.52 -10.47
CA LYS A 161 8.92 -1.13 -10.95
C LYS A 161 9.84 -0.21 -10.13
N LYS A 162 10.09 -0.56 -8.87
CA LYS A 162 10.83 0.26 -7.90
C LYS A 162 12.19 -0.32 -7.53
N GLY A 163 12.67 -1.34 -8.27
CA GLY A 163 13.99 -1.93 -8.06
C GLY A 163 14.08 -2.93 -6.91
N TYR A 164 12.96 -3.33 -6.33
CA TYR A 164 12.91 -4.44 -5.38
C TYR A 164 13.07 -5.77 -6.10
N LYS A 165 13.45 -6.78 -5.35
CA LYS A 165 13.62 -8.13 -5.85
C LYS A 165 12.37 -8.94 -5.56
N LEU A 166 12.19 -10.03 -6.32
CA LEU A 166 11.12 -10.98 -6.07
C LEU A 166 11.13 -11.51 -4.62
N GLU A 167 12.32 -11.64 -4.02
CA GLU A 167 12.47 -12.06 -2.62
C GLU A 167 11.80 -11.11 -1.64
N ASP A 168 11.81 -9.81 -1.93
CA ASP A 168 11.18 -8.81 -1.07
C ASP A 168 9.65 -8.97 -1.09
N ASP A 169 9.06 -9.24 -2.28
CA ASP A 169 7.63 -9.54 -2.41
C ASP A 169 7.26 -10.83 -1.69
N ILE A 170 8.05 -11.90 -1.86
CA ILE A 170 7.82 -13.18 -1.19
C ILE A 170 7.93 -13.04 0.33
N GLU A 171 8.93 -12.29 0.82
CA GLU A 171 9.09 -12.02 2.25
C GLU A 171 7.88 -11.27 2.80
N ALA A 172 7.44 -10.19 2.11
CA ALA A 172 6.27 -9.42 2.52
C ALA A 172 5.01 -10.29 2.62
N ILE A 173 4.76 -11.13 1.61
CA ILE A 173 3.60 -12.03 1.62
C ILE A 173 3.69 -13.09 2.72
N ASN A 174 4.86 -13.65 2.96
CA ASN A 174 5.05 -14.60 4.05
C ASN A 174 4.75 -13.96 5.41
N ILE A 175 5.19 -12.71 5.60
CA ILE A 175 4.87 -11.94 6.81
C ILE A 175 3.35 -11.75 6.92
N LEU A 176 2.70 -11.25 5.87
CA LEU A 176 1.26 -11.00 5.87
C LEU A 176 0.46 -12.27 6.12
N ASN A 177 0.77 -13.37 5.42
CA ASN A 177 0.09 -14.65 5.58
C ASN A 177 0.24 -15.27 6.97
N LYS A 178 1.33 -14.97 7.66
CA LYS A 178 1.61 -15.47 9.01
C LYS A 178 0.89 -14.64 10.09
N SER A 179 0.84 -13.31 9.91
CA SER A 179 0.53 -12.38 10.99
C SER A 179 -0.85 -11.71 10.87
N LEU A 180 -1.46 -11.70 9.67
CA LEU A 180 -2.82 -11.19 9.48
C LEU A 180 -3.89 -12.18 9.94
N LYS A 181 -5.03 -11.66 10.41
CA LYS A 181 -6.23 -12.46 10.72
C LYS A 181 -6.81 -13.12 9.46
N ASN A 182 -6.86 -12.38 8.36
CA ASN A 182 -7.35 -12.82 7.06
C ASN A 182 -6.26 -12.70 6.00
N LYS A 183 -6.40 -13.41 4.89
CA LYS A 183 -5.45 -13.34 3.80
C LYS A 183 -5.40 -11.95 3.18
N PRO A 184 -4.21 -11.44 2.81
CA PRO A 184 -4.10 -10.18 2.11
C PRO A 184 -4.73 -10.27 0.73
N GLN A 185 -5.27 -9.16 0.25
CA GLN A 185 -5.91 -9.04 -1.05
C GLN A 185 -5.21 -7.96 -1.89
N THR A 186 -5.31 -8.06 -3.20
CA THR A 186 -4.77 -7.02 -4.08
C THR A 186 -5.64 -5.78 -4.05
N TRP A 187 -4.98 -4.62 -4.16
CA TRP A 187 -5.61 -3.36 -4.49
C TRP A 187 -5.24 -3.01 -5.94
N SER A 188 -5.60 -3.87 -6.89
CA SER A 188 -5.34 -3.64 -8.30
C SER A 188 -6.58 -3.98 -9.10
N GLY A 189 -6.94 -3.11 -9.99
CA GLY A 189 -8.09 -3.30 -10.89
C GLY A 189 -8.41 -2.02 -11.61
N ASN A 190 -9.34 -2.07 -12.54
CA ASN A 190 -9.96 -0.86 -13.03
C ASN A 190 -10.60 -0.15 -11.85
N TRP A 191 -10.29 1.12 -11.68
CA TRP A 191 -10.83 2.00 -10.65
C TRP A 191 -12.37 2.00 -10.56
N GLU A 192 -13.04 1.37 -11.53
CA GLU A 192 -14.50 1.25 -11.62
C GLU A 192 -15.03 -0.08 -11.06
N THR A 193 -14.21 -1.12 -11.01
CA THR A 193 -14.63 -2.46 -10.52
C THR A 193 -13.48 -3.10 -9.76
N TYR A 194 -13.44 -2.88 -8.46
CA TYR A 194 -12.50 -3.54 -7.60
C TYR A 194 -12.94 -4.98 -7.32
N ILE A 195 -12.06 -5.92 -7.55
CA ILE A 195 -12.18 -7.30 -7.08
C ILE A 195 -10.88 -7.62 -6.38
N GLY A 196 -10.92 -7.75 -5.05
CA GLY A 196 -9.79 -8.22 -4.28
C GLY A 196 -9.50 -9.67 -4.63
N GLU A 197 -8.33 -9.93 -5.19
CA GLU A 197 -7.82 -11.28 -5.33
C GLU A 197 -6.91 -11.61 -4.15
N GLU A 198 -7.06 -12.81 -3.61
CA GLU A 198 -6.15 -13.28 -2.56
C GLU A 198 -4.71 -13.27 -3.08
N VAL A 199 -3.82 -12.62 -2.35
CA VAL A 199 -2.41 -12.58 -2.71
C VAL A 199 -1.74 -13.85 -2.24
N THR A 200 -1.54 -14.76 -3.17
CA THR A 200 -0.84 -16.03 -2.98
C THR A 200 0.54 -16.01 -3.61
N THR A 201 1.35 -17.00 -3.30
CA THR A 201 2.64 -17.20 -4.00
C THR A 201 2.42 -17.38 -5.51
N ASP A 202 1.33 -18.06 -5.91
CA ASP A 202 0.98 -18.26 -7.32
C ASP A 202 0.57 -16.95 -8.00
N TYR A 203 -0.15 -16.06 -7.28
CA TYR A 203 -0.47 -14.73 -7.77
C TYR A 203 0.81 -13.93 -8.09
N ILE A 204 1.78 -13.91 -7.17
CA ILE A 204 3.06 -13.23 -7.38
C ILE A 204 3.80 -13.85 -8.56
N TYR A 205 3.83 -15.17 -8.64
CA TYR A 205 4.47 -15.88 -9.75
C TYR A 205 3.88 -15.47 -11.10
N ASN A 206 2.56 -15.47 -11.24
CA ASN A 206 1.89 -15.08 -12.48
C ASN A 206 2.15 -13.63 -12.83
N PHE A 207 2.09 -12.75 -11.83
CA PHE A 207 2.40 -11.34 -11.99
C PHE A 207 3.81 -11.09 -12.52
N TYR A 208 4.80 -11.83 -12.00
CA TYR A 208 6.18 -11.73 -12.46
C TYR A 208 6.40 -12.41 -13.81
N LYS A 209 5.76 -13.57 -14.06
CA LYS A 209 5.84 -14.29 -15.33
C LYS A 209 5.36 -13.44 -16.49
N GLU A 210 4.27 -12.73 -16.33
CA GLU A 210 3.72 -11.85 -17.36
C GLU A 210 4.65 -10.65 -17.66
N ARG A 211 5.40 -10.19 -16.68
CA ARG A 211 6.22 -8.96 -16.78
C ARG A 211 7.70 -9.19 -17.04
N ALA A 212 8.27 -10.27 -16.57
CA ALA A 212 9.71 -10.54 -16.62
C ALA A 212 10.12 -11.80 -17.42
N GLY A 213 9.16 -12.60 -17.91
CA GLY A 213 9.43 -13.76 -18.74
C GLY A 213 9.98 -14.99 -17.98
N TYR A 214 10.45 -16.00 -18.72
CA TYR A 214 10.80 -17.34 -18.24
C TYR A 214 11.93 -17.44 -17.19
N GLN A 215 12.74 -16.41 -17.00
CA GLN A 215 13.86 -16.43 -16.03
C GLN A 215 13.39 -16.58 -14.57
N ILE A 216 12.14 -16.28 -14.28
CA ILE A 216 11.56 -16.37 -12.94
C ILE A 216 11.28 -17.82 -12.55
N GLU A 217 10.90 -18.67 -13.49
CA GLU A 217 10.62 -20.07 -13.21
C GLU A 217 11.85 -20.81 -12.69
N GLU A 218 13.00 -20.61 -13.33
CA GLU A 218 14.27 -21.17 -12.88
C GLU A 218 14.67 -20.64 -11.51
N TYR A 219 14.44 -19.35 -11.28
CA TYR A 219 14.75 -18.70 -10.01
C TYR A 219 13.89 -19.26 -8.87
N LEU A 220 12.57 -19.33 -9.03
CA LEU A 220 11.66 -19.86 -8.00
C LEU A 220 11.95 -21.34 -7.70
N ASN A 221 12.19 -22.14 -8.74
CA ASN A 221 12.58 -23.55 -8.59
C ASN A 221 13.92 -23.69 -7.85
N SER A 222 14.89 -22.81 -8.12
CA SER A 222 16.18 -22.80 -7.41
C SER A 222 16.06 -22.49 -5.93
N LYS A 223 15.00 -21.78 -5.51
CA LYS A 223 14.68 -21.44 -4.12
C LYS A 223 13.76 -22.44 -3.43
N GLY A 224 13.35 -23.51 -4.14
CA GLY A 224 12.51 -24.57 -3.59
C GLY A 224 11.01 -24.25 -3.54
N TYR A 225 10.58 -23.18 -4.20
CA TYR A 225 9.16 -22.88 -4.39
C TYR A 225 8.60 -23.83 -5.45
N LYS A 226 7.73 -24.76 -5.04
CA LYS A 226 7.02 -25.64 -5.97
C LYS A 226 5.84 -24.89 -6.57
N ILE A 227 5.95 -24.58 -7.84
CA ILE A 227 4.85 -24.02 -8.62
C ILE A 227 3.92 -25.19 -8.99
N GLN A 228 2.67 -25.12 -8.56
CA GLN A 228 1.65 -26.01 -9.12
C GLN A 228 1.29 -25.46 -10.52
N THR A 229 1.92 -25.97 -11.53
CA THR A 229 1.47 -25.76 -12.90
C THR A 229 0.19 -26.59 -13.08
N GLU A 230 -0.96 -25.98 -12.91
CA GLU A 230 -2.17 -26.54 -13.49
C GLU A 230 -2.00 -26.45 -15.00
N SER A 231 -1.78 -27.58 -15.63
CA SER A 231 -1.81 -27.73 -17.07
C SER A 231 -3.25 -27.54 -17.52
N TYR A 232 -3.59 -26.35 -17.98
CA TYR A 232 -4.77 -26.16 -18.79
C TYR A 232 -4.51 -26.80 -20.17
N TYR A 233 -5.00 -28.02 -20.36
CA TYR A 233 -5.25 -28.63 -21.65
C TYR A 233 -6.72 -28.45 -22.01
#